data_1713e5e3cd541392b85fe23eac122569
#
_entry.id   1713e5e3cd541392b85fe23eac122569
#
_cell.length_a   1.000
_cell.length_b   1.000
_cell.length_c   1.000
_cell.angle_alpha   90.00
_cell.angle_beta   90.00
_cell.angle_gamma   90.00
#
_symmetry.space_group_name_H-M   'P 1'
#
loop_
_entity.id
_entity.type
_entity.pdbx_description
1 polymer ?
#
loop_
_entity_poly.entity_id
_entity_poly.type
_entity_poly.pdbx_seq_one_letter_code
_entity_poly.pdbx_strand_id
1 'polypeptide(L)'
;MKLFLLAGEASGDRLGAELMRGLRQLKPDVRFRGIAGPEMQSEGLDSLFDMAELSVMGLAEVLPKYFALKRRLDQTVAEVLAWKPDILVTIDSPDFCLRVARAVRAADPSIRTCHYVAPSVWAWRPGRAKKMAAYIDHVLALLPFEPPYMQAEGMACDFVGHPVAAQAAVTSKQIAQFQADFGLDPARRSLVVLPGSRASEIKRLLPIFCKVVAQPYFAEFQLIFPTLPHLEPLLRAEIDALAQDTVLVTGAGLTAADAAEQRLVAYGAATAALAASGTVSLELAAAGTPMVIAYDMGFISRMVIGAMLKIDTVTLVNLVS
;
A
#
# COMPACT_ATOMS: atom_id res chain seq x y z
N MET A 1 -7.59 13.62 -23.78
CA MET A 1 -6.32 13.34 -23.08
C MET A 1 -6.19 11.83 -22.90
N LYS A 2 -5.03 11.24 -23.17
CA LYS A 2 -4.74 9.81 -23.03
C LYS A 2 -3.74 9.59 -21.89
N LEU A 3 -4.06 8.78 -20.91
CA LEU A 3 -3.15 8.39 -19.85
C LEU A 3 -2.93 6.88 -19.84
N PHE A 4 -1.66 6.47 -19.84
CA PHE A 4 -1.31 5.08 -19.59
C PHE A 4 -0.92 4.93 -18.14
N LEU A 5 -1.75 4.19 -17.39
CA LEU A 5 -1.56 3.99 -15.95
C LEU A 5 -0.96 2.61 -15.69
N LEU A 6 0.02 2.54 -14.81
CA LEU A 6 0.71 1.29 -14.49
C LEU A 6 0.80 1.12 -12.98
N ALA A 7 0.00 0.22 -12.44
CA ALA A 7 0.10 -0.28 -11.07
C ALA A 7 0.71 -1.68 -11.05
N GLY A 8 1.52 -2.00 -10.05
CA GLY A 8 2.15 -3.31 -9.91
C GLY A 8 1.73 -4.07 -8.64
N GLU A 9 1.01 -3.39 -7.73
CA GLU A 9 0.56 -3.93 -6.44
C GLU A 9 -0.79 -3.33 -6.06
N ALA A 10 -1.49 -3.97 -5.11
CA ALA A 10 -2.81 -3.54 -4.63
C ALA A 10 -2.82 -2.10 -4.09
N SER A 11 -1.73 -1.65 -3.44
CA SER A 11 -1.59 -0.26 -2.99
C SER A 11 -1.61 0.72 -4.16
N GLY A 12 -0.87 0.42 -5.23
CA GLY A 12 -0.83 1.23 -6.44
C GLY A 12 -2.15 1.20 -7.21
N ASP A 13 -2.85 0.06 -7.22
CA ASP A 13 -4.18 -0.06 -7.84
C ASP A 13 -5.21 0.85 -7.18
N ARG A 14 -5.26 0.87 -5.86
CA ARG A 14 -6.12 1.78 -5.09
C ARG A 14 -5.81 3.25 -5.38
N LEU A 15 -4.53 3.64 -5.33
CA LEU A 15 -4.10 5.00 -5.66
C LEU A 15 -4.48 5.39 -7.10
N GLY A 16 -4.32 4.45 -8.02
CA GLY A 16 -4.69 4.62 -9.43
C GLY A 16 -6.19 4.81 -9.63
N ALA A 17 -7.02 4.04 -8.94
CA ALA A 17 -8.49 4.17 -9.00
C ALA A 17 -8.95 5.54 -8.51
N GLU A 18 -8.40 6.04 -7.40
CA GLU A 18 -8.71 7.37 -6.87
C GLU A 18 -8.24 8.48 -7.83
N LEU A 19 -7.05 8.34 -8.43
CA LEU A 19 -6.55 9.24 -9.46
C LEU A 19 -7.48 9.27 -10.68
N MET A 20 -7.96 8.12 -11.13
CA MET A 20 -8.90 8.01 -12.25
C MET A 20 -10.22 8.72 -11.95
N ARG A 21 -10.78 8.53 -10.76
CA ARG A 21 -12.00 9.22 -10.32
C ARG A 21 -11.84 10.74 -10.34
N GLY A 22 -10.78 11.25 -9.73
CA GLY A 22 -10.48 12.69 -9.71
C GLY A 22 -10.27 13.26 -11.11
N LEU A 23 -9.52 12.56 -11.96
CA LEU A 23 -9.28 13.00 -13.33
C LEU A 23 -10.56 13.03 -14.19
N ARG A 24 -11.47 12.08 -14.01
CA ARG A 24 -12.77 12.11 -14.74
C ARG A 24 -13.65 13.27 -14.31
N GLN A 25 -13.64 13.64 -13.05
CA GLN A 25 -14.36 14.82 -12.58
C GLN A 25 -13.85 16.10 -13.23
N LEU A 26 -12.52 16.22 -13.39
CA LEU A 26 -11.88 17.40 -13.99
C LEU A 26 -11.91 17.37 -15.51
N LYS A 27 -11.86 16.18 -16.11
CA LYS A 27 -11.77 16.00 -17.57
C LYS A 27 -12.52 14.73 -18.00
N PRO A 28 -13.84 14.84 -18.25
CA PRO A 28 -14.70 13.69 -18.58
C PRO A 28 -14.24 12.87 -19.81
N ASP A 29 -13.59 13.52 -20.78
CA ASP A 29 -13.08 12.87 -22.01
C ASP A 29 -11.74 12.16 -21.83
N VAL A 30 -11.22 12.04 -20.61
CA VAL A 30 -9.95 11.33 -20.36
C VAL A 30 -10.10 9.86 -20.70
N ARG A 31 -9.11 9.31 -21.42
CA ARG A 31 -9.04 7.90 -21.77
C ARG A 31 -7.88 7.23 -21.05
N PHE A 32 -8.16 6.07 -20.47
CA PHE A 32 -7.19 5.29 -19.73
C PHE A 32 -6.89 3.98 -20.46
N ARG A 33 -5.64 3.57 -20.43
CA ARG A 33 -5.12 2.22 -20.70
C ARG A 33 -4.03 1.90 -19.70
N GLY A 34 -3.70 0.62 -19.54
CA GLY A 34 -2.57 0.28 -18.69
C GLY A 34 -2.63 -1.09 -18.05
N ILE A 35 -2.02 -1.19 -16.89
CA ILE A 35 -2.01 -2.38 -16.04
C ILE A 35 -2.65 -2.00 -14.72
N ALA A 36 -3.68 -2.74 -14.35
CA ALA A 36 -4.60 -2.43 -13.28
C ALA A 36 -5.00 -3.68 -12.50
N GLY A 37 -5.25 -3.48 -11.23
CA GLY A 37 -5.96 -4.45 -10.39
C GLY A 37 -7.47 -4.20 -10.38
N PRO A 38 -8.19 -4.88 -9.47
CA PRO A 38 -9.66 -4.81 -9.43
C PRO A 38 -10.23 -3.41 -9.23
N GLU A 39 -9.54 -2.53 -8.46
CA GLU A 39 -10.04 -1.19 -8.16
C GLU A 39 -9.99 -0.26 -9.38
N MET A 40 -8.88 -0.20 -10.10
CA MET A 40 -8.79 0.55 -11.35
C MET A 40 -9.66 -0.05 -12.46
N GLN A 41 -9.84 -1.38 -12.46
CA GLN A 41 -10.75 -2.05 -13.41
C GLN A 41 -12.21 -1.68 -13.13
N SER A 42 -12.63 -1.55 -11.88
CA SER A 42 -13.97 -1.06 -11.52
C SER A 42 -14.20 0.38 -11.99
N GLU A 43 -13.13 1.15 -12.15
CA GLU A 43 -13.14 2.48 -12.77
C GLU A 43 -13.04 2.42 -14.32
N GLY A 44 -13.22 1.25 -14.94
CA GLY A 44 -13.30 1.06 -16.39
C GLY A 44 -11.96 1.09 -17.11
N LEU A 45 -10.87 0.69 -16.48
CA LEU A 45 -9.59 0.43 -17.13
C LEU A 45 -9.46 -1.07 -17.41
N ASP A 46 -9.46 -1.46 -18.70
CA ASP A 46 -9.13 -2.84 -19.07
C ASP A 46 -7.62 -3.07 -18.93
N SER A 47 -7.24 -4.01 -18.05
CA SER A 47 -5.83 -4.31 -17.82
C SER A 47 -5.21 -5.09 -18.97
N LEU A 48 -4.01 -4.71 -19.37
CA LEU A 48 -3.25 -5.37 -20.44
C LEU A 48 -2.94 -6.84 -20.12
N PHE A 49 -2.77 -7.16 -18.84
CA PHE A 49 -2.62 -8.49 -18.27
C PHE A 49 -2.92 -8.43 -16.77
N ASP A 50 -2.99 -9.59 -16.12
CA ASP A 50 -3.24 -9.66 -14.67
C ASP A 50 -2.10 -9.01 -13.88
N MET A 51 -2.41 -7.94 -13.14
CA MET A 51 -1.46 -7.22 -12.29
C MET A 51 -0.77 -8.15 -11.27
N ALA A 52 -1.42 -9.21 -10.84
CA ALA A 52 -0.84 -10.18 -9.90
C ALA A 52 0.46 -10.82 -10.42
N GLU A 53 0.68 -10.85 -11.73
CA GLU A 53 1.94 -11.33 -12.32
C GLU A 53 3.16 -10.45 -11.95
N LEU A 54 2.93 -9.19 -11.59
CA LEU A 54 3.96 -8.23 -11.17
C LEU A 54 4.25 -8.27 -9.67
N SER A 55 3.33 -8.80 -8.87
CA SER A 55 3.42 -8.87 -7.40
C SER A 55 4.43 -9.93 -6.94
N VAL A 56 5.71 -9.68 -7.18
CA VAL A 56 6.82 -10.58 -6.85
C VAL A 56 7.80 -9.85 -5.95
N MET A 57 8.09 -10.41 -4.78
CA MET A 57 9.01 -9.81 -3.81
C MET A 57 10.20 -10.71 -3.47
N GLY A 58 11.39 -10.09 -3.52
CA GLY A 58 12.64 -10.75 -3.13
C GLY A 58 13.29 -11.56 -4.25
N LEU A 59 14.62 -11.71 -4.14
CA LEU A 59 15.45 -12.36 -5.16
C LEU A 59 15.02 -13.81 -5.44
N ALA A 60 14.56 -14.53 -4.43
CA ALA A 60 14.15 -15.93 -4.56
C ALA A 60 12.89 -16.11 -5.43
N GLU A 61 11.98 -15.13 -5.42
CA GLU A 61 10.75 -15.15 -6.23
C GLU A 61 10.97 -14.52 -7.61
N VAL A 62 11.85 -13.54 -7.71
CA VAL A 62 12.16 -12.84 -8.97
C VAL A 62 12.95 -13.70 -9.94
N LEU A 63 13.94 -14.46 -9.45
CA LEU A 63 14.81 -15.27 -10.33
C LEU A 63 14.05 -16.27 -11.21
N PRO A 64 13.12 -17.08 -10.69
CA PRO A 64 12.34 -18.00 -11.52
C PRO A 64 11.40 -17.29 -12.51
N LYS A 65 10.92 -16.08 -12.17
CA LYS A 65 9.97 -15.31 -12.96
C LYS A 65 10.63 -14.26 -13.86
N TYR A 66 11.95 -14.15 -13.85
CA TYR A 66 12.68 -13.08 -14.56
C TYR A 66 12.30 -12.97 -16.05
N PHE A 67 12.25 -14.08 -16.78
CA PHE A 67 11.89 -14.07 -18.20
C PHE A 67 10.43 -13.66 -18.44
N ALA A 68 9.52 -14.08 -17.56
CA ALA A 68 8.11 -13.66 -17.60
C ALA A 68 7.98 -12.17 -17.36
N LEU A 69 8.61 -11.62 -16.31
CA LEU A 69 8.63 -10.21 -16.00
C LEU A 69 9.25 -9.38 -17.13
N LYS A 70 10.34 -9.88 -17.73
CA LYS A 70 10.96 -9.22 -18.90
C LYS A 70 9.98 -9.17 -20.07
N ARG A 71 9.30 -10.26 -20.40
CA ARG A 71 8.27 -10.30 -21.45
C ARG A 71 7.14 -9.31 -21.19
N ARG A 72 6.66 -9.22 -19.92
CA ARG A 72 5.63 -8.24 -19.53
C ARG A 72 6.12 -6.80 -19.66
N LEU A 73 7.39 -6.54 -19.33
CA LEU A 73 8.01 -5.24 -19.54
C LEU A 73 8.03 -4.88 -21.02
N ASP A 74 8.54 -5.77 -21.88
CA ASP A 74 8.64 -5.54 -23.32
C ASP A 74 7.23 -5.35 -23.95
N GLN A 75 6.23 -6.14 -23.52
CA GLN A 75 4.82 -5.99 -23.93
C GLN A 75 4.25 -4.62 -23.52
N THR A 76 4.50 -4.19 -22.27
CA THR A 76 4.01 -2.90 -21.77
C THR A 76 4.62 -1.74 -22.53
N VAL A 77 5.92 -1.77 -22.78
CA VAL A 77 6.62 -0.73 -23.55
C VAL A 77 6.05 -0.66 -24.98
N ALA A 78 5.88 -1.82 -25.64
CA ALA A 78 5.31 -1.87 -26.98
C ALA A 78 3.90 -1.26 -27.03
N GLU A 79 3.04 -1.55 -26.06
CA GLU A 79 1.68 -1.00 -25.99
C GLU A 79 1.67 0.51 -25.74
N VAL A 80 2.55 1.02 -24.84
CA VAL A 80 2.70 2.47 -24.61
C VAL A 80 3.10 3.17 -25.90
N LEU A 81 4.10 2.66 -26.61
CA LEU A 81 4.60 3.26 -27.85
C LEU A 81 3.57 3.20 -28.99
N ALA A 82 2.80 2.11 -29.07
CA ALA A 82 1.73 1.96 -30.08
C ALA A 82 0.54 2.89 -29.80
N TRP A 83 0.14 3.01 -28.53
CA TRP A 83 -1.01 3.83 -28.14
C TRP A 83 -0.70 5.33 -28.09
N LYS A 84 0.57 5.70 -27.87
CA LYS A 84 1.06 7.09 -27.75
C LYS A 84 0.23 7.90 -26.77
N PRO A 85 0.33 7.63 -25.46
CA PRO A 85 -0.34 8.43 -24.44
C PRO A 85 0.26 9.84 -24.38
N ASP A 86 -0.52 10.80 -23.90
CA ASP A 86 -0.01 12.13 -23.54
C ASP A 86 0.90 12.04 -22.31
N ILE A 87 0.56 11.13 -21.38
CA ILE A 87 1.33 10.92 -20.14
C ILE A 87 1.34 9.42 -19.81
N LEU A 88 2.52 8.88 -19.53
CA LEU A 88 2.72 7.61 -18.83
C LEU A 88 2.80 7.88 -17.34
N VAL A 89 1.84 7.36 -16.58
CA VAL A 89 1.82 7.44 -15.11
C VAL A 89 2.15 6.06 -14.53
N THR A 90 3.27 5.97 -13.85
CA THR A 90 3.68 4.76 -13.12
C THR A 90 3.38 4.96 -11.64
N ILE A 91 2.78 3.97 -10.98
CA ILE A 91 2.28 4.08 -9.60
C ILE A 91 2.98 3.05 -8.73
N ASP A 92 3.74 3.54 -7.75
CA ASP A 92 4.50 2.68 -6.82
C ASP A 92 5.37 1.62 -7.55
N SER A 93 5.62 0.45 -6.96
CA SER A 93 6.35 -0.69 -7.57
C SER A 93 7.58 -0.27 -8.40
N PRO A 94 8.54 0.46 -7.80
CA PRO A 94 9.59 1.15 -8.55
C PRO A 94 10.49 0.23 -9.37
N ASP A 95 10.60 -1.05 -8.98
CA ASP A 95 11.48 -1.99 -9.69
C ASP A 95 10.95 -2.39 -11.07
N PHE A 96 9.63 -2.44 -11.28
CA PHE A 96 9.04 -2.65 -12.59
C PHE A 96 8.69 -1.32 -13.28
N CYS A 97 7.98 -0.45 -12.60
CA CYS A 97 7.47 0.82 -13.09
C CYS A 97 8.57 1.72 -13.66
N LEU A 98 9.68 1.89 -12.95
CA LEU A 98 10.78 2.74 -13.40
C LEU A 98 11.56 2.13 -14.57
N ARG A 99 11.56 0.80 -14.73
CA ARG A 99 12.17 0.16 -15.92
C ARG A 99 11.32 0.41 -17.17
N VAL A 100 9.99 0.34 -17.05
CA VAL A 100 9.07 0.68 -18.15
C VAL A 100 9.26 2.15 -18.53
N ALA A 101 9.20 3.07 -17.58
CA ALA A 101 9.39 4.51 -17.83
C ALA A 101 10.73 4.81 -18.53
N ARG A 102 11.81 4.18 -18.08
CA ARG A 102 13.12 4.31 -18.69
C ARG A 102 13.15 3.81 -20.14
N ALA A 103 12.55 2.65 -20.40
CA ALA A 103 12.51 2.07 -21.76
C ALA A 103 11.65 2.90 -22.71
N VAL A 104 10.50 3.39 -22.24
CA VAL A 104 9.63 4.31 -23.01
C VAL A 104 10.37 5.62 -23.33
N ARG A 105 11.02 6.25 -22.34
CA ARG A 105 11.80 7.47 -22.52
C ARG A 105 12.92 7.29 -23.55
N ALA A 106 13.58 6.14 -23.53
CA ALA A 106 14.65 5.84 -24.49
C ALA A 106 14.14 5.65 -25.92
N ALA A 107 12.90 5.14 -26.08
CA ALA A 107 12.31 4.89 -27.39
C ALA A 107 11.53 6.09 -27.95
N ASP A 108 10.82 6.83 -27.11
CA ASP A 108 10.06 8.03 -27.47
C ASP A 108 10.13 9.10 -26.37
N PRO A 109 11.06 10.05 -26.48
CA PRO A 109 11.22 11.13 -25.49
C PRO A 109 10.06 12.12 -25.44
N SER A 110 9.13 12.10 -26.40
CA SER A 110 7.99 13.02 -26.43
C SER A 110 6.90 12.64 -25.45
N ILE A 111 6.84 11.38 -25.02
CA ILE A 111 5.88 10.89 -24.02
C ILE A 111 6.30 11.39 -22.65
N ARG A 112 5.45 12.22 -22.04
CA ARG A 112 5.67 12.67 -20.65
C ARG A 112 5.56 11.52 -19.67
N THR A 113 6.43 11.52 -18.65
CA THR A 113 6.47 10.47 -17.64
C THR A 113 6.24 11.06 -16.25
N CYS A 114 5.28 10.48 -15.55
CA CYS A 114 4.96 10.82 -14.17
C CYS A 114 5.10 9.58 -13.29
N HIS A 115 5.71 9.74 -12.11
CA HIS A 115 5.77 8.66 -11.12
C HIS A 115 4.99 9.06 -9.88
N TYR A 116 3.96 8.32 -9.57
CA TYR A 116 3.11 8.53 -8.40
C TYR A 116 3.60 7.62 -7.26
N VAL A 117 3.83 8.17 -6.11
CA VAL A 117 4.53 7.66 -4.93
C VAL A 117 6.05 7.83 -5.05
N ALA A 118 6.58 8.88 -4.44
CA ALA A 118 8.02 9.11 -4.38
C ALA A 118 8.73 7.91 -3.71
N PRO A 119 9.78 7.35 -4.33
CA PRO A 119 10.54 6.29 -3.67
C PRO A 119 11.27 6.83 -2.45
N SER A 120 11.33 6.04 -1.38
CA SER A 120 11.86 6.40 -0.06
C SER A 120 13.39 6.66 -0.06
N VAL A 121 13.85 7.56 -0.94
CA VAL A 121 15.28 7.92 -1.08
C VAL A 121 15.84 8.62 0.15
N TRP A 122 14.99 9.23 0.94
CA TRP A 122 15.31 9.82 2.24
C TRP A 122 15.67 8.77 3.30
N ALA A 123 15.12 7.56 3.20
CA ALA A 123 15.40 6.46 4.11
C ALA A 123 16.59 5.61 3.65
N TRP A 124 16.68 5.31 2.35
CA TRP A 124 17.69 4.42 1.78
C TRP A 124 17.85 4.67 0.28
N ARG A 125 18.96 4.26 -0.32
CA ARG A 125 19.27 4.41 -1.76
C ARG A 125 19.08 5.83 -2.32
N PRO A 126 19.70 6.87 -1.74
CA PRO A 126 19.52 8.26 -2.20
C PRO A 126 19.85 8.47 -3.68
N GLY A 127 20.80 7.74 -4.24
CA GLY A 127 21.13 7.80 -5.67
C GLY A 127 20.02 7.31 -6.62
N ARG A 128 18.85 6.81 -6.11
CA ARG A 128 17.72 6.44 -6.94
C ARG A 128 17.07 7.66 -7.57
N ALA A 129 16.90 8.76 -6.82
CA ALA A 129 16.35 10.02 -7.35
C ALA A 129 17.17 10.52 -8.54
N LYS A 130 18.49 10.58 -8.41
CA LYS A 130 19.39 10.96 -9.51
C LYS A 130 19.24 10.10 -10.77
N LYS A 131 19.06 8.80 -10.60
CA LYS A 131 18.82 7.89 -11.74
C LYS A 131 17.46 8.12 -12.38
N MET A 132 16.43 8.45 -11.59
CA MET A 132 15.08 8.71 -12.08
C MET A 132 15.00 9.99 -12.90
N ALA A 133 15.72 11.01 -12.55
CA ALA A 133 15.73 12.31 -13.25
C ALA A 133 16.05 12.21 -14.76
N ALA A 134 16.72 11.12 -15.18
CA ALA A 134 16.99 10.89 -16.60
C ALA A 134 15.75 10.45 -17.41
N TYR A 135 14.67 9.99 -16.75
CA TYR A 135 13.51 9.40 -17.44
C TYR A 135 12.17 9.64 -16.75
N ILE A 136 12.13 10.39 -15.66
CA ILE A 136 10.90 10.85 -14.99
C ILE A 136 10.88 12.38 -15.02
N ASP A 137 9.80 12.95 -15.56
CA ASP A 137 9.62 14.40 -15.62
C ASP A 137 9.03 14.94 -14.34
N HIS A 138 8.09 14.20 -13.73
CA HIS A 138 7.30 14.67 -12.61
C HIS A 138 7.07 13.55 -11.60
N VAL A 139 7.14 13.87 -10.31
CA VAL A 139 6.82 12.96 -9.20
C VAL A 139 5.63 13.51 -8.42
N LEU A 140 4.64 12.67 -8.13
CA LEU A 140 3.55 12.98 -7.21
C LEU A 140 3.89 12.33 -5.86
N ALA A 141 4.25 13.15 -4.89
CA ALA A 141 4.71 12.71 -3.58
C ALA A 141 3.55 12.58 -2.59
N LEU A 142 3.56 11.52 -1.78
CA LEU A 142 2.55 11.26 -0.76
C LEU A 142 2.87 11.92 0.58
N LEU A 143 4.14 12.25 0.84
CA LEU A 143 4.60 12.81 2.11
C LEU A 143 5.15 14.23 1.91
N PRO A 144 4.88 15.15 2.86
CA PRO A 144 5.18 16.58 2.66
C PRO A 144 6.67 16.90 2.57
N PHE A 145 7.53 16.04 3.08
CA PHE A 145 8.97 16.23 3.09
C PHE A 145 9.71 15.60 1.87
N GLU A 146 8.99 14.90 0.97
CA GLU A 146 9.59 14.20 -0.17
C GLU A 146 9.98 15.11 -1.35
N PRO A 147 9.22 16.19 -1.68
CA PRO A 147 9.50 17.01 -2.85
C PRO A 147 10.93 17.54 -2.95
N PRO A 148 11.58 18.05 -1.88
CA PRO A 148 12.94 18.55 -1.96
C PRO A 148 13.97 17.54 -2.47
N TYR A 149 13.79 16.24 -2.16
CA TYR A 149 14.70 15.19 -2.63
C TYR A 149 14.60 14.92 -4.14
N MET A 150 13.42 15.11 -4.72
CA MET A 150 13.20 14.93 -6.15
C MET A 150 13.60 16.18 -6.92
N GLN A 151 13.23 17.35 -6.39
CA GLN A 151 13.54 18.66 -6.99
C GLN A 151 15.05 18.93 -7.03
N ALA A 152 15.81 18.49 -6.02
CA ALA A 152 17.26 18.60 -5.98
C ALA A 152 17.96 17.88 -7.15
N GLU A 153 17.32 16.88 -7.75
CA GLU A 153 17.82 16.14 -8.90
C GLU A 153 17.20 16.62 -10.23
N GLY A 154 16.45 17.74 -10.21
CA GLY A 154 15.90 18.40 -11.41
C GLY A 154 14.54 17.88 -11.89
N MET A 155 13.86 17.00 -11.13
CA MET A 155 12.50 16.58 -11.43
C MET A 155 11.48 17.60 -10.89
N ALA A 156 10.36 17.80 -11.58
CA ALA A 156 9.20 18.42 -10.96
C ALA A 156 8.66 17.47 -9.89
N CYS A 157 8.25 18.02 -8.74
CA CYS A 157 7.63 17.21 -7.69
C CYS A 157 6.65 18.03 -6.88
N ASP A 158 5.41 17.51 -6.77
CA ASP A 158 4.37 18.11 -5.95
C ASP A 158 3.94 17.14 -4.85
N PHE A 159 3.74 17.69 -3.66
CA PHE A 159 3.07 16.98 -2.57
C PHE A 159 1.57 16.95 -2.85
N VAL A 160 1.03 15.77 -3.12
CA VAL A 160 -0.39 15.57 -3.43
C VAL A 160 -1.19 15.02 -2.24
N GLY A 161 -0.51 14.69 -1.15
CA GLY A 161 -1.11 14.06 0.02
C GLY A 161 -1.35 12.56 -0.16
N HIS A 162 -1.56 11.88 0.96
CA HIS A 162 -1.95 10.48 0.95
C HIS A 162 -3.48 10.39 0.96
N PRO A 163 -4.12 9.55 0.11
CA PRO A 163 -5.58 9.45 0.03
C PRO A 163 -6.26 9.15 1.35
N VAL A 164 -5.57 8.49 2.27
CA VAL A 164 -6.07 8.24 3.62
C VAL A 164 -6.53 9.53 4.34
N ALA A 165 -5.91 10.66 4.05
CA ALA A 165 -6.26 11.95 4.65
C ALA A 165 -7.60 12.50 4.14
N ALA A 166 -8.08 12.03 2.99
CA ALA A 166 -9.38 12.40 2.42
C ALA A 166 -10.51 11.46 2.84
N GLN A 167 -10.21 10.40 3.59
CA GLN A 167 -11.23 9.46 4.08
C GLN A 167 -12.11 10.16 5.11
N ALA A 168 -13.43 9.93 5.01
CA ALA A 168 -14.37 10.44 6.00
C ALA A 168 -14.08 9.84 7.38
N ALA A 169 -14.17 10.67 8.41
CA ALA A 169 -14.04 10.20 9.78
C ALA A 169 -15.12 9.14 10.10
N VAL A 170 -14.70 8.09 10.80
CA VAL A 170 -15.62 7.04 11.25
C VAL A 170 -16.61 7.62 12.26
N THR A 171 -17.90 7.42 12.03
CA THR A 171 -18.97 7.93 12.90
C THR A 171 -19.24 6.96 14.05
N SER A 172 -19.72 7.51 15.18
CA SER A 172 -20.16 6.68 16.32
C SER A 172 -21.24 5.67 15.94
N LYS A 173 -22.10 5.99 14.97
CA LYS A 173 -23.13 5.08 14.46
C LYS A 173 -22.52 3.88 13.75
N GLN A 174 -21.50 4.09 12.91
CA GLN A 174 -20.78 3.01 12.23
C GLN A 174 -20.05 2.12 13.24
N ILE A 175 -19.42 2.73 14.26
CA ILE A 175 -18.77 1.98 15.34
C ILE A 175 -19.78 1.09 16.08
N ALA A 176 -20.92 1.65 16.51
CA ALA A 176 -21.95 0.89 17.23
C ALA A 176 -22.52 -0.26 16.39
N GLN A 177 -22.72 -0.04 15.08
CA GLN A 177 -23.18 -1.08 14.18
C GLN A 177 -22.13 -2.17 14.03
N PHE A 178 -20.87 -1.82 13.83
CA PHE A 178 -19.75 -2.76 13.74
C PHE A 178 -19.63 -3.61 15.01
N GLN A 179 -19.72 -2.99 16.18
CA GLN A 179 -19.68 -3.71 17.45
C GLN A 179 -20.82 -4.72 17.58
N ALA A 180 -22.04 -4.32 17.16
CA ALA A 180 -23.19 -5.22 17.16
C ALA A 180 -23.01 -6.38 16.17
N ASP A 181 -22.56 -6.12 14.95
CA ASP A 181 -22.40 -7.10 13.89
C ASP A 181 -21.33 -8.17 14.24
N PHE A 182 -20.31 -7.77 14.99
CA PHE A 182 -19.21 -8.66 15.40
C PHE A 182 -19.33 -9.16 16.86
N GLY A 183 -20.42 -8.83 17.56
CA GLY A 183 -20.65 -9.28 18.94
C GLY A 183 -19.66 -8.69 19.95
N LEU A 184 -19.15 -7.50 19.69
CA LEU A 184 -18.23 -6.80 20.60
C LEU A 184 -19.01 -6.03 21.67
N ASP A 185 -18.57 -6.13 22.92
CA ASP A 185 -19.12 -5.37 24.03
C ASP A 185 -18.55 -3.94 24.04
N PRO A 186 -19.37 -2.90 23.83
CA PRO A 186 -18.90 -1.51 23.82
C PRO A 186 -18.37 -1.02 25.16
N ALA A 187 -18.65 -1.70 26.27
CA ALA A 187 -18.12 -1.38 27.60
C ALA A 187 -16.69 -1.90 27.82
N ARG A 188 -16.24 -2.85 27.02
CA ARG A 188 -14.89 -3.43 27.12
C ARG A 188 -13.91 -2.76 26.17
N ARG A 189 -12.66 -2.71 26.59
CA ARG A 189 -11.57 -2.23 25.73
C ARG A 189 -11.30 -3.22 24.61
N SER A 190 -11.01 -2.71 23.42
CA SER A 190 -10.66 -3.52 22.27
C SER A 190 -9.29 -3.14 21.71
N LEU A 191 -8.56 -4.13 21.21
CA LEU A 191 -7.26 -3.97 20.57
C LEU A 191 -7.33 -4.49 19.13
N VAL A 192 -7.03 -3.63 18.17
CA VAL A 192 -6.79 -4.06 16.79
C VAL A 192 -5.38 -4.62 16.67
N VAL A 193 -5.25 -5.81 16.08
CA VAL A 193 -3.97 -6.51 15.89
C VAL A 193 -3.74 -6.75 14.40
N LEU A 194 -2.69 -6.15 13.85
CA LEU A 194 -2.38 -6.10 12.41
C LEU A 194 -0.98 -6.65 12.14
N PRO A 195 -0.81 -7.97 12.03
CA PRO A 195 0.51 -8.60 11.89
C PRO A 195 1.13 -8.47 10.49
N GLY A 196 0.45 -7.80 9.57
CA GLY A 196 0.90 -7.56 8.20
C GLY A 196 -0.14 -7.95 7.16
N SER A 197 0.15 -7.62 5.90
CA SER A 197 -0.71 -7.88 4.73
C SER A 197 -0.18 -9.00 3.82
N ARG A 198 0.97 -9.58 4.15
CA ARG A 198 1.64 -10.66 3.38
C ARG A 198 1.81 -11.90 4.24
N ALA A 199 1.69 -13.07 3.64
CA ALA A 199 1.85 -14.34 4.34
C ALA A 199 3.20 -14.46 5.08
N SER A 200 4.28 -13.94 4.52
CA SER A 200 5.61 -13.93 5.14
C SER A 200 5.71 -13.03 6.36
N GLU A 201 5.01 -11.89 6.35
CA GLU A 201 4.92 -10.97 7.49
C GLU A 201 4.11 -11.60 8.61
N ILE A 202 2.91 -12.12 8.29
CA ILE A 202 2.02 -12.79 9.24
C ILE A 202 2.75 -13.94 9.93
N LYS A 203 3.34 -14.86 9.18
CA LYS A 203 4.09 -15.99 9.75
C LYS A 203 5.19 -15.59 10.73
N ARG A 204 5.74 -14.40 10.57
CA ARG A 204 6.80 -13.87 11.43
C ARG A 204 6.27 -13.09 12.62
N LEU A 205 5.32 -12.18 12.40
CA LEU A 205 4.88 -11.23 13.42
C LEU A 205 3.71 -11.76 14.26
N LEU A 206 2.80 -12.55 13.68
CA LEU A 206 1.63 -13.04 14.40
C LEU A 206 1.99 -13.84 15.66
N PRO A 207 2.95 -14.78 15.67
CA PRO A 207 3.34 -15.46 16.89
C PRO A 207 3.90 -14.54 17.98
N ILE A 208 4.56 -13.44 17.57
CA ILE A 208 5.08 -12.42 18.49
C ILE A 208 3.91 -11.62 19.07
N PHE A 209 2.98 -11.19 18.22
CA PHE A 209 1.81 -10.42 18.63
C PHE A 209 0.89 -11.25 19.54
N CYS A 210 0.67 -12.53 19.25
CA CYS A 210 -0.09 -13.43 20.10
C CYS A 210 0.55 -13.56 21.50
N LYS A 211 1.89 -13.63 21.61
CA LYS A 211 2.57 -13.61 22.89
C LYS A 211 2.40 -12.30 23.67
N VAL A 212 2.31 -11.18 22.97
CA VAL A 212 2.06 -9.87 23.59
C VAL A 212 0.64 -9.82 24.16
N VAL A 213 -0.36 -10.14 23.32
CA VAL A 213 -1.77 -10.06 23.75
C VAL A 213 -2.14 -11.12 24.78
N ALA A 214 -1.41 -12.22 24.88
CA ALA A 214 -1.58 -13.23 25.92
C ALA A 214 -1.08 -12.78 27.31
N GLN A 215 -0.44 -11.60 27.45
CA GLN A 215 -0.03 -11.10 28.75
C GLN A 215 -1.24 -10.72 29.62
N PRO A 216 -1.15 -10.85 30.95
CA PRO A 216 -2.27 -10.59 31.87
C PRO A 216 -2.92 -9.21 31.71
N TYR A 217 -2.16 -8.20 31.32
CA TYR A 217 -2.66 -6.85 31.04
C TYR A 217 -3.78 -6.82 30.00
N PHE A 218 -3.73 -7.73 29.01
CA PHE A 218 -4.70 -7.79 27.92
C PHE A 218 -5.85 -8.80 28.15
N ALA A 219 -5.90 -9.44 29.32
CA ALA A 219 -6.87 -10.52 29.59
C ALA A 219 -8.34 -10.11 29.37
N GLU A 220 -8.69 -8.85 29.65
CA GLU A 220 -10.04 -8.32 29.51
C GLU A 220 -10.28 -7.59 28.17
N PHE A 221 -9.28 -7.54 27.30
CA PHE A 221 -9.45 -6.91 25.98
C PHE A 221 -10.17 -7.87 25.04
N GLN A 222 -10.98 -7.29 24.16
CA GLN A 222 -11.48 -7.95 22.96
C GLN A 222 -10.48 -7.71 21.84
N LEU A 223 -10.17 -8.74 21.06
CA LEU A 223 -9.16 -8.66 20.00
C LEU A 223 -9.84 -8.62 18.63
N ILE A 224 -9.45 -7.65 17.81
CA ILE A 224 -9.97 -7.49 16.45
C ILE A 224 -8.80 -7.70 15.49
N PHE A 225 -8.92 -8.68 14.58
CA PHE A 225 -7.92 -9.00 13.57
C PHE A 225 -8.45 -8.72 12.17
N PRO A 226 -8.29 -7.51 11.66
CA PRO A 226 -8.55 -7.23 10.24
C PRO A 226 -7.53 -7.94 9.36
N THR A 227 -8.01 -8.64 8.33
CA THR A 227 -7.14 -9.38 7.41
C THR A 227 -7.80 -9.50 6.03
N LEU A 228 -7.05 -10.02 5.05
CA LEU A 228 -7.60 -10.35 3.73
C LEU A 228 -8.18 -11.77 3.74
N PRO A 229 -9.24 -12.07 2.98
CA PRO A 229 -9.89 -13.38 3.01
C PRO A 229 -8.93 -14.55 2.80
N HIS A 230 -8.01 -14.44 1.86
CA HIS A 230 -7.05 -15.50 1.54
C HIS A 230 -5.97 -15.74 2.62
N LEU A 231 -5.83 -14.81 3.58
CA LEU A 231 -4.88 -14.90 4.70
C LEU A 231 -5.56 -15.40 6.00
N GLU A 232 -6.89 -15.46 6.04
CA GLU A 232 -7.65 -15.93 7.21
C GLU A 232 -7.15 -17.27 7.77
N PRO A 233 -6.89 -18.32 6.96
CA PRO A 233 -6.42 -19.59 7.49
C PRO A 233 -5.11 -19.52 8.26
N LEU A 234 -4.22 -18.58 7.86
CA LEU A 234 -2.95 -18.37 8.56
C LEU A 234 -3.14 -17.72 9.92
N LEU A 235 -4.14 -16.84 10.06
CA LEU A 235 -4.42 -16.19 11.35
C LEU A 235 -5.12 -17.17 12.29
N ARG A 236 -6.15 -17.89 11.83
CA ARG A 236 -6.91 -18.81 12.67
C ARG A 236 -6.03 -19.83 13.38
N ALA A 237 -5.02 -20.38 12.69
CA ALA A 237 -4.10 -21.35 13.29
C ALA A 237 -3.43 -20.87 14.60
N GLU A 238 -3.24 -19.57 14.76
CA GLU A 238 -2.57 -18.97 15.92
C GLU A 238 -3.57 -18.33 16.90
N ILE A 239 -4.62 -17.68 16.39
CA ILE A 239 -5.54 -16.89 17.23
C ILE A 239 -6.59 -17.76 17.94
N ASP A 240 -6.95 -18.94 17.40
CA ASP A 240 -7.92 -19.85 18.02
C ASP A 240 -7.40 -20.40 19.38
N ALA A 241 -6.11 -20.27 19.64
CA ALA A 241 -5.49 -20.62 20.92
C ALA A 241 -5.50 -19.48 21.96
N LEU A 242 -5.95 -18.27 21.59
CA LEU A 242 -6.04 -17.14 22.51
C LEU A 242 -7.24 -17.28 23.45
N ALA A 243 -7.05 -16.86 24.70
CA ALA A 243 -8.12 -16.94 25.72
C ALA A 243 -9.12 -15.76 25.63
N GLN A 244 -8.76 -14.69 24.91
CA GLN A 244 -9.59 -13.50 24.75
C GLN A 244 -10.69 -13.71 23.69
N ASP A 245 -11.77 -12.95 23.82
CA ASP A 245 -12.77 -12.83 22.75
C ASP A 245 -12.12 -12.22 21.52
N THR A 246 -12.10 -12.98 20.44
CA THR A 246 -11.37 -12.63 19.23
C THR A 246 -12.29 -12.64 18.02
N VAL A 247 -12.28 -11.57 17.24
CA VAL A 247 -13.02 -11.45 15.98
C VAL A 247 -12.07 -11.24 14.79
N LEU A 248 -12.36 -11.96 13.71
CA LEU A 248 -11.71 -11.79 12.41
C LEU A 248 -12.57 -10.92 11.50
N VAL A 249 -11.96 -9.89 10.92
CA VAL A 249 -12.62 -8.98 9.99
C VAL A 249 -11.97 -9.15 8.62
N THR A 250 -12.56 -9.98 7.78
CA THR A 250 -11.98 -10.36 6.48
C THR A 250 -12.53 -9.56 5.31
N GLY A 251 -13.71 -8.95 5.45
CA GLY A 251 -14.43 -8.35 4.34
C GLY A 251 -14.91 -9.36 3.28
N ALA A 252 -14.96 -10.65 3.62
CA ALA A 252 -15.42 -11.69 2.69
C ALA A 252 -16.87 -11.43 2.23
N GLY A 253 -17.09 -11.50 0.92
CA GLY A 253 -18.40 -11.24 0.31
C GLY A 253 -18.74 -9.76 0.11
N LEU A 254 -17.88 -8.84 0.55
CA LEU A 254 -18.02 -7.40 0.34
C LEU A 254 -17.32 -6.95 -0.95
N THR A 255 -17.72 -5.80 -1.47
CA THR A 255 -16.91 -5.10 -2.48
C THR A 255 -15.58 -4.64 -1.88
N ALA A 256 -14.59 -4.32 -2.71
CA ALA A 256 -13.30 -3.82 -2.24
C ALA A 256 -13.46 -2.51 -1.43
N ALA A 257 -14.38 -1.64 -1.83
CA ALA A 257 -14.70 -0.40 -1.15
C ALA A 257 -15.34 -0.65 0.22
N ASP A 258 -16.36 -1.50 0.28
CA ASP A 258 -17.06 -1.83 1.54
C ASP A 258 -16.11 -2.54 2.53
N ALA A 259 -15.25 -3.43 2.03
CA ALA A 259 -14.25 -4.10 2.86
C ALA A 259 -13.20 -3.11 3.40
N ALA A 260 -12.82 -2.09 2.62
CA ALA A 260 -11.93 -1.02 3.08
C ALA A 260 -12.60 -0.15 4.15
N GLU A 261 -13.87 0.21 3.96
CA GLU A 261 -14.67 0.92 4.95
C GLU A 261 -14.83 0.12 6.24
N GLN A 262 -15.15 -1.17 6.14
CA GLN A 262 -15.27 -2.05 7.31
C GLN A 262 -13.98 -2.12 8.11
N ARG A 263 -12.81 -2.17 7.45
CA ARG A 263 -11.52 -2.12 8.13
C ARG A 263 -11.29 -0.79 8.85
N LEU A 264 -11.62 0.31 8.20
CA LEU A 264 -11.48 1.64 8.81
C LEU A 264 -12.37 1.79 10.04
N VAL A 265 -13.60 1.27 9.97
CA VAL A 265 -14.53 1.23 11.12
C VAL A 265 -13.97 0.34 12.24
N ALA A 266 -13.38 -0.81 11.92
CA ALA A 266 -12.71 -1.66 12.90
C ALA A 266 -11.56 -0.94 13.61
N TYR A 267 -10.80 -0.10 12.89
CA TYR A 267 -9.75 0.73 13.49
C TYR A 267 -10.34 1.76 14.46
N GLY A 268 -11.35 2.52 14.01
CA GLY A 268 -12.01 3.53 14.84
C GLY A 268 -12.77 2.97 16.05
N ALA A 269 -13.19 1.70 15.99
CA ALA A 269 -13.85 1.01 17.11
C ALA A 269 -12.89 0.57 18.21
N ALA A 270 -11.57 0.56 17.93
CA ALA A 270 -10.59 0.04 18.87
C ALA A 270 -10.04 1.11 19.83
N THR A 271 -9.77 0.70 21.05
CA THR A 271 -9.09 1.54 22.07
C THR A 271 -7.64 1.83 21.69
N ALA A 272 -6.97 0.85 21.07
CA ALA A 272 -5.60 0.95 20.61
C ALA A 272 -5.32 -0.08 19.49
N ALA A 273 -4.16 0.04 18.86
CA ALA A 273 -3.71 -0.91 17.84
C ALA A 273 -2.28 -1.38 18.09
N LEU A 274 -2.03 -2.66 17.79
CA LEU A 274 -0.69 -3.25 17.64
C LEU A 274 -0.52 -3.63 16.17
N ALA A 275 0.35 -2.95 15.45
CA ALA A 275 0.42 -3.08 14.01
C ALA A 275 1.85 -3.28 13.49
N ALA A 276 1.98 -4.01 12.38
CA ALA A 276 3.21 -4.06 11.60
C ALA A 276 3.47 -2.69 10.94
N SER A 277 4.75 -2.35 10.75
CA SER A 277 5.13 -1.12 10.06
C SER A 277 4.70 -1.17 8.58
N GLY A 278 4.03 -0.11 8.13
CA GLY A 278 3.53 0.03 6.76
C GLY A 278 2.54 1.19 6.63
N THR A 279 1.87 1.26 5.50
CA THR A 279 0.83 2.26 5.22
C THR A 279 -0.35 2.20 6.19
N VAL A 280 -0.58 1.04 6.81
CA VAL A 280 -1.63 0.86 7.82
C VAL A 280 -1.49 1.83 9.01
N SER A 281 -0.27 2.29 9.32
CA SER A 281 -0.06 3.29 10.36
C SER A 281 -0.73 4.63 10.02
N LEU A 282 -0.80 4.99 8.74
CA LEU A 282 -1.51 6.18 8.28
C LEU A 282 -3.03 5.99 8.36
N GLU A 283 -3.53 4.80 8.05
CA GLU A 283 -4.96 4.47 8.18
C GLU A 283 -5.41 4.50 9.64
N LEU A 284 -4.61 3.95 10.55
CA LEU A 284 -4.87 4.02 12.00
C LEU A 284 -4.83 5.47 12.53
N ALA A 285 -3.89 6.29 12.04
CA ALA A 285 -3.83 7.70 12.39
C ALA A 285 -5.06 8.46 11.90
N ALA A 286 -5.52 8.19 10.67
CA ALA A 286 -6.74 8.79 10.11
C ALA A 286 -8.00 8.35 10.89
N ALA A 287 -8.03 7.12 11.40
CA ALA A 287 -9.10 6.64 12.27
C ALA A 287 -9.02 7.20 13.71
N GLY A 288 -7.96 7.94 14.06
CA GLY A 288 -7.72 8.45 15.41
C GLY A 288 -7.34 7.39 16.43
N THR A 289 -6.88 6.22 16.00
CA THR A 289 -6.58 5.07 16.87
C THR A 289 -5.14 5.14 17.38
N PRO A 290 -4.90 5.25 18.69
CA PRO A 290 -3.57 5.15 19.27
C PRO A 290 -2.92 3.80 18.90
N MET A 291 -1.61 3.82 18.57
CA MET A 291 -1.00 2.62 18.04
C MET A 291 0.43 2.39 18.54
N VAL A 292 0.80 1.12 18.63
CA VAL A 292 2.19 0.66 18.73
C VAL A 292 2.55 -0.02 17.43
N ILE A 293 3.61 0.46 16.78
CA ILE A 293 4.12 -0.13 15.54
C ILE A 293 5.31 -1.01 15.87
N ALA A 294 5.23 -2.26 15.43
CA ALA A 294 6.31 -3.23 15.55
C ALA A 294 6.71 -3.73 14.16
N TYR A 295 7.99 -4.00 14.00
CA TYR A 295 8.49 -4.58 12.76
C TYR A 295 9.62 -5.55 13.04
N ASP A 296 9.58 -6.67 12.37
CA ASP A 296 10.67 -7.63 12.37
C ASP A 296 10.98 -8.09 10.94
N MET A 297 12.26 -8.27 10.68
CA MET A 297 12.76 -8.77 9.39
C MET A 297 13.82 -9.83 9.62
N GLY A 298 14.05 -10.68 8.61
CA GLY A 298 15.09 -11.69 8.68
C GLY A 298 16.47 -11.10 9.02
N PHE A 299 17.29 -11.86 9.74
CA PHE A 299 18.59 -11.42 10.25
C PHE A 299 19.48 -10.76 9.18
N ILE A 300 19.58 -11.37 7.98
CA ILE A 300 20.37 -10.82 6.88
C ILE A 300 19.79 -9.48 6.40
N SER A 301 18.46 -9.40 6.25
CA SER A 301 17.79 -8.15 5.85
C SER A 301 17.98 -7.06 6.90
N ARG A 302 17.93 -7.40 8.18
CA ARG A 302 18.17 -6.47 9.30
C ARG A 302 19.59 -5.90 9.25
N MET A 303 20.60 -6.74 9.01
CA MET A 303 21.99 -6.31 8.87
C MET A 303 22.18 -5.37 7.67
N VAL A 304 21.67 -5.76 6.51
CA VAL A 304 21.85 -4.98 5.27
C VAL A 304 21.08 -3.67 5.34
N ILE A 305 19.81 -3.72 5.73
CA ILE A 305 18.95 -2.53 5.80
C ILE A 305 19.43 -1.61 6.93
N GLY A 306 19.78 -2.15 8.11
CA GLY A 306 20.29 -1.36 9.23
C GLY A 306 21.57 -0.59 8.88
N ALA A 307 22.46 -1.18 8.08
CA ALA A 307 23.67 -0.48 7.59
C ALA A 307 23.37 0.59 6.52
N MET A 308 22.20 0.54 5.87
CA MET A 308 21.79 1.45 4.79
C MET A 308 20.81 2.53 5.25
N LEU A 309 20.14 2.35 6.40
CA LEU A 309 19.18 3.30 6.94
C LEU A 309 19.88 4.59 7.37
N LYS A 310 19.29 5.73 7.00
CA LYS A 310 19.76 7.08 7.34
C LYS A 310 18.81 7.81 8.28
N ILE A 311 17.87 7.09 8.87
CA ILE A 311 16.80 7.63 9.70
C ILE A 311 16.71 6.84 11.00
N ASP A 312 16.29 7.53 12.06
CA ASP A 312 16.18 6.96 13.40
C ASP A 312 14.87 6.18 13.61
N THR A 313 13.88 6.36 12.72
CA THR A 313 12.60 5.66 12.75
C THR A 313 12.19 5.19 11.36
N VAL A 314 11.56 4.01 11.29
CA VAL A 314 10.99 3.44 10.07
C VAL A 314 9.47 3.53 10.02
N THR A 315 8.86 4.20 10.99
CA THR A 315 7.41 4.35 11.11
C THR A 315 6.97 5.64 10.45
N LEU A 316 6.09 5.55 9.43
CA LEU A 316 5.66 6.70 8.64
C LEU A 316 5.04 7.81 9.49
N VAL A 317 4.20 7.48 10.48
CA VAL A 317 3.59 8.48 11.36
C VAL A 317 4.64 9.29 12.15
N ASN A 318 5.74 8.67 12.59
CA ASN A 318 6.81 9.36 13.29
C ASN A 318 7.70 10.23 12.39
N LEU A 319 7.55 10.09 11.07
CA LEU A 319 8.29 10.88 10.09
C LEU A 319 7.53 12.13 9.64
N VAL A 320 6.20 12.14 9.82
CA VAL A 320 5.32 13.25 9.42
C VAL A 320 4.80 14.06 10.63
N SER A 321 5.07 13.61 11.86
CA SER A 321 4.75 14.30 13.12
C SER A 321 5.94 15.24 13.56
#